data_b86ba6eaa16101791bd4edf458d5712a
#
_entry.id   b86ba6eaa16101791bd4edf458d5712a
#
_cell.length_a   1.000
_cell.length_b   1.000
_cell.length_c   1.000
_cell.angle_alpha   90.00
_cell.angle_beta   90.00
_cell.angle_gamma   90.00
#
_symmetry.space_group_name_H-M   'P 1'
#
loop_
_entity.id
_entity.type
_entity.pdbx_description
1 polymer ?
#
loop_
_entity_poly.entity_id
_entity_poly.type
_entity_poly.pdbx_seq_one_letter_code
_entity_poly.pdbx_strand_id
1 'polypeptide(L)'
;LNPQETPEAVVHGYVAQDVSESAVKEGAEVTLTSLFQKEEMTAAEQEVNDAIHEGVTIINGVIPVRVEKDDNNRAVALVIADCTFEDNKPVPVEGTEKRIEADLIVSAIGQSPDIEGLESLGNDHGFFDVDDFYRHKTKEGHFVAGDIVRPHLLTTAIGQGSIASQSIKSYFENKDF
;
A
#
# COMPACT_ATOMS: atom_id res chain seq x y z
N LEU A 1 -17.72 -19.53 -12.56
CA LEU A 1 -16.40 -19.92 -13.04
C LEU A 1 -16.46 -21.36 -13.54
N ASN A 2 -15.91 -21.62 -14.72
CA ASN A 2 -15.76 -22.96 -15.25
C ASN A 2 -14.71 -23.70 -14.40
N PRO A 3 -15.01 -24.86 -13.79
CA PRO A 3 -14.08 -25.52 -12.87
C PRO A 3 -12.81 -26.08 -13.54
N GLN A 4 -12.62 -25.85 -14.83
CA GLN A 4 -11.46 -26.30 -15.60
C GLN A 4 -10.52 -25.15 -16.00
N GLU A 5 -10.84 -23.91 -15.67
CA GLU A 5 -9.97 -22.74 -15.95
C GLU A 5 -9.28 -22.29 -14.67
N THR A 6 -7.96 -22.12 -14.72
CA THR A 6 -7.19 -21.56 -13.63
C THR A 6 -7.54 -20.06 -13.55
N PRO A 7 -8.01 -19.55 -12.41
CA PRO A 7 -8.34 -18.14 -12.31
C PRO A 7 -7.07 -17.27 -12.38
N GLU A 8 -7.15 -16.19 -13.13
CA GLU A 8 -6.08 -15.21 -13.27
C GLU A 8 -6.32 -14.02 -12.33
N ALA A 9 -5.36 -13.74 -11.47
CA ALA A 9 -5.42 -12.62 -10.56
C ALA A 9 -4.28 -11.62 -10.83
N VAL A 10 -4.61 -10.34 -10.96
CA VAL A 10 -3.64 -9.26 -11.08
C VAL A 10 -3.68 -8.39 -9.84
N VAL A 11 -2.53 -8.24 -9.20
CA VAL A 11 -2.33 -7.38 -8.04
C VAL A 11 -1.46 -6.19 -8.45
N HIS A 12 -1.87 -4.98 -8.13
CA HIS A 12 -1.05 -3.79 -8.37
C HIS A 12 -0.72 -3.08 -7.07
N GLY A 13 0.56 -2.76 -6.89
CA GLY A 13 1.05 -1.97 -5.77
C GLY A 13 2.27 -2.56 -5.09
N TYR A 14 2.45 -2.19 -3.83
CA TYR A 14 3.46 -2.80 -2.97
C TYR A 14 3.17 -4.29 -2.80
N VAL A 15 4.21 -5.08 -2.58
CA VAL A 15 4.04 -6.53 -2.43
C VAL A 15 3.00 -6.79 -1.35
N ALA A 16 1.80 -7.10 -1.78
CA ALA A 16 0.77 -7.63 -0.91
C ALA A 16 1.02 -9.14 -0.78
N GLN A 17 2.10 -9.50 -0.08
CA GLN A 17 2.56 -10.87 0.06
C GLN A 17 1.39 -11.78 0.46
N ASP A 18 0.65 -11.42 1.50
CA ASP A 18 -0.47 -12.20 2.00
C ASP A 18 -1.57 -12.45 0.94
N VAL A 19 -1.87 -11.45 0.10
CA VAL A 19 -2.90 -11.58 -0.95
C VAL A 19 -2.40 -12.47 -2.08
N SER A 20 -1.16 -12.26 -2.53
CA SER A 20 -0.55 -13.02 -3.61
C SER A 20 -0.35 -14.49 -3.22
N GLU A 21 0.20 -14.75 -2.04
CA GLU A 21 0.38 -16.11 -1.50
C GLU A 21 -0.95 -16.85 -1.32
N SER A 22 -1.96 -16.18 -0.78
CA SER A 22 -3.28 -16.78 -0.59
C SER A 22 -3.91 -17.16 -1.93
N ALA A 23 -3.82 -16.30 -2.95
CA ALA A 23 -4.37 -16.56 -4.27
C ALA A 23 -3.66 -17.73 -4.96
N VAL A 24 -2.32 -17.80 -4.87
CA VAL A 24 -1.53 -18.92 -5.42
C VAL A 24 -1.91 -20.23 -4.72
N LYS A 25 -2.03 -20.23 -3.38
CA LYS A 25 -2.44 -21.43 -2.60
C LYS A 25 -3.81 -21.94 -2.98
N GLU A 26 -4.72 -21.06 -3.40
CA GLU A 26 -6.05 -21.41 -3.93
C GLU A 26 -6.02 -21.80 -5.43
N GLY A 27 -4.84 -21.82 -6.06
CA GLY A 27 -4.64 -22.27 -7.43
C GLY A 27 -4.81 -21.19 -8.49
N ALA A 28 -4.73 -19.91 -8.13
CA ALA A 28 -4.76 -18.81 -9.09
C ALA A 28 -3.38 -18.59 -9.73
N GLU A 29 -3.36 -18.20 -11.00
CA GLU A 29 -2.18 -17.59 -11.62
C GLU A 29 -2.12 -16.11 -11.21
N VAL A 30 -1.04 -15.70 -10.54
CA VAL A 30 -0.93 -14.36 -9.94
C VAL A 30 0.12 -13.54 -10.66
N THR A 31 -0.29 -12.36 -11.14
CA THR A 31 0.62 -11.33 -11.66
C THR A 31 0.60 -10.11 -10.73
N LEU A 32 1.77 -9.72 -10.22
CA LEU A 32 1.97 -8.50 -9.47
C LEU A 32 2.61 -7.43 -10.37
N THR A 33 2.06 -6.22 -10.36
CA THR A 33 2.61 -5.09 -11.12
C THR A 33 3.13 -4.01 -10.19
N SER A 34 4.30 -3.43 -10.49
CA SER A 34 4.95 -2.40 -9.68
C SER A 34 5.35 -1.20 -10.52
N LEU A 35 5.20 0.01 -9.97
CA LEU A 35 5.69 1.26 -10.56
C LEU A 35 7.22 1.29 -10.66
N PHE A 36 7.90 0.66 -9.72
CA PHE A 36 9.35 0.73 -9.56
C PHE A 36 10.04 -0.45 -10.23
N GLN A 37 11.29 -0.25 -10.65
CA GLN A 37 12.15 -1.35 -11.04
C GLN A 37 12.44 -2.25 -9.82
N LYS A 38 12.91 -3.47 -10.05
CA LYS A 38 13.10 -4.46 -8.99
C LYS A 38 14.00 -3.94 -7.86
N GLU A 39 15.05 -3.21 -8.21
CA GLU A 39 16.04 -2.66 -7.29
C GLU A 39 15.53 -1.47 -6.47
N GLU A 40 14.44 -0.86 -6.92
CA GLU A 40 13.83 0.33 -6.31
C GLU A 40 12.55 0.00 -5.55
N MET A 41 12.13 -1.26 -5.55
CA MET A 41 10.93 -1.69 -4.81
C MET A 41 11.10 -1.42 -3.32
N THR A 42 10.08 -0.87 -2.69
CA THR A 42 10.09 -0.59 -1.25
C THR A 42 9.83 -1.82 -0.38
N ALA A 43 9.42 -2.93 -0.99
CA ALA A 43 9.28 -4.21 -0.33
C ALA A 43 10.65 -4.79 0.06
N ALA A 44 10.70 -5.56 1.14
CA ALA A 44 11.93 -6.24 1.52
C ALA A 44 12.33 -7.26 0.43
N GLU A 45 13.62 -7.32 0.11
CA GLU A 45 14.14 -8.23 -0.93
C GLU A 45 13.73 -9.69 -0.68
N GLN A 46 13.67 -10.09 0.58
CA GLN A 46 13.23 -11.43 0.96
C GLN A 46 11.76 -11.66 0.56
N GLU A 47 10.86 -10.73 0.84
CA GLU A 47 9.44 -10.83 0.48
C GLU A 47 9.24 -10.95 -1.04
N VAL A 48 9.99 -10.17 -1.83
CA VAL A 48 9.97 -10.25 -3.29
C VAL A 48 10.43 -11.63 -3.79
N ASN A 49 11.51 -12.15 -3.21
CA ASN A 49 12.04 -13.46 -3.57
C ASN A 49 11.09 -14.61 -3.15
N ASP A 50 10.46 -14.50 -1.99
CA ASP A 50 9.49 -15.49 -1.51
C ASP A 50 8.26 -15.53 -2.43
N ALA A 51 7.73 -14.37 -2.83
CA ALA A 51 6.62 -14.28 -3.80
C ALA A 51 6.97 -14.95 -5.15
N ILE A 52 8.18 -14.71 -5.66
CA ILE A 52 8.65 -15.36 -6.91
C ILE A 52 8.76 -16.89 -6.73
N HIS A 53 9.28 -17.36 -5.60
CA HIS A 53 9.41 -18.79 -5.31
C HIS A 53 8.03 -19.46 -5.18
N GLU A 54 7.02 -18.74 -4.74
CA GLU A 54 5.64 -19.23 -4.67
C GLU A 54 4.89 -19.20 -6.01
N GLY A 55 5.51 -18.68 -7.06
CA GLY A 55 4.97 -18.70 -8.42
C GLY A 55 4.30 -17.40 -8.86
N VAL A 56 4.47 -16.31 -8.11
CA VAL A 56 3.98 -14.99 -8.51
C VAL A 56 4.83 -14.42 -9.64
N THR A 57 4.20 -14.01 -10.74
CA THR A 57 4.85 -13.27 -11.82
C THR A 57 4.91 -11.79 -11.46
N ILE A 58 6.11 -11.17 -11.45
CA ILE A 58 6.28 -9.74 -11.15
C ILE A 58 6.63 -8.97 -12.41
N ILE A 59 5.86 -7.92 -12.71
CA ILE A 59 6.11 -6.98 -13.80
C ILE A 59 6.46 -5.63 -13.19
N ASN A 60 7.72 -5.23 -13.34
CA ASN A 60 8.25 -3.99 -12.80
C ASN A 60 8.20 -2.83 -13.81
N GLY A 61 8.25 -1.59 -13.32
CA GLY A 61 8.33 -0.38 -14.12
C GLY A 61 7.07 -0.11 -14.95
N VAL A 62 5.90 -0.49 -14.46
CA VAL A 62 4.63 -0.34 -15.17
C VAL A 62 3.58 0.34 -14.31
N ILE A 63 2.66 1.04 -14.97
CA ILE A 63 1.54 1.74 -14.35
C ILE A 63 0.21 1.23 -14.92
N PRO A 64 -0.83 1.01 -14.08
CA PRO A 64 -2.17 0.74 -14.55
C PRO A 64 -2.73 1.93 -15.33
N VAL A 65 -3.31 1.65 -16.49
CA VAL A 65 -3.95 2.68 -17.34
C VAL A 65 -5.46 2.60 -17.24
N ARG A 66 -6.01 1.38 -17.34
CA ARG A 66 -7.46 1.14 -17.23
C ARG A 66 -7.77 -0.32 -16.93
N VAL A 67 -8.95 -0.52 -16.36
CA VAL A 67 -9.56 -1.84 -16.21
C VAL A 67 -10.57 -2.03 -17.34
N GLU A 68 -10.47 -3.13 -18.06
CA GLU A 68 -11.47 -3.54 -19.02
C GLU A 68 -12.54 -4.41 -18.35
N LYS A 69 -13.79 -4.24 -18.76
CA LYS A 69 -14.94 -4.90 -18.17
C LYS A 69 -15.79 -5.56 -19.26
N ASP A 70 -16.43 -6.65 -18.89
CA ASP A 70 -17.44 -7.30 -19.72
C ASP A 70 -18.80 -6.57 -19.69
N ASP A 71 -19.78 -7.09 -20.44
CA ASP A 71 -21.15 -6.56 -20.50
C ASP A 71 -21.89 -6.61 -19.15
N ASN A 72 -21.42 -7.41 -18.20
CA ASN A 72 -21.94 -7.52 -16.84
C ASN A 72 -21.21 -6.61 -15.83
N ASN A 73 -20.34 -5.71 -16.32
CA ASN A 73 -19.52 -4.79 -15.52
C ASN A 73 -18.49 -5.50 -14.61
N ARG A 74 -18.07 -6.73 -14.96
CA ARG A 74 -17.01 -7.46 -14.27
C ARG A 74 -15.67 -7.16 -14.93
N ALA A 75 -14.60 -7.05 -14.13
CA ALA A 75 -13.26 -6.90 -14.65
C ALA A 75 -12.86 -8.17 -15.44
N VAL A 76 -12.25 -7.97 -16.60
CA VAL A 76 -11.76 -9.05 -17.48
C VAL A 76 -10.31 -8.84 -17.89
N ALA A 77 -9.77 -7.63 -17.71
CA ALA A 77 -8.36 -7.37 -17.94
C ALA A 77 -7.91 -6.08 -17.25
N LEU A 78 -6.61 -6.02 -16.93
CA LEU A 78 -5.90 -4.80 -16.60
C LEU A 78 -5.02 -4.38 -17.77
N VAL A 79 -5.17 -3.15 -18.24
CA VAL A 79 -4.24 -2.56 -19.19
C VAL A 79 -3.20 -1.76 -18.42
N ILE A 80 -1.94 -2.10 -18.65
CA ILE A 80 -0.77 -1.43 -18.08
C ILE A 80 0.03 -0.75 -19.18
N ALA A 81 0.87 0.22 -18.84
CA ALA A 81 1.88 0.80 -19.72
C ALA A 81 3.22 0.87 -19.00
N ASP A 82 4.31 0.99 -19.75
CA ASP A 82 5.60 1.28 -19.13
C ASP A 82 5.51 2.62 -18.40
N CYS A 83 6.16 2.73 -17.23
CA CYS A 83 6.07 3.88 -16.34
C CYS A 83 7.36 4.69 -16.39
N THR A 84 7.21 6.02 -16.47
CA THR A 84 8.29 6.97 -16.21
C THR A 84 7.87 7.96 -15.15
N PHE A 85 8.82 8.77 -14.63
CA PHE A 85 8.52 9.78 -13.61
C PHE A 85 8.78 11.17 -14.15
N GLU A 86 7.76 12.03 -14.10
CA GLU A 86 7.84 13.46 -14.41
C GLU A 86 7.47 14.25 -13.14
N ASP A 87 8.36 15.12 -12.69
CA ASP A 87 8.19 15.89 -11.43
C ASP A 87 7.80 14.99 -10.23
N ASN A 88 8.44 13.84 -10.09
CA ASN A 88 8.15 12.80 -9.08
C ASN A 88 6.74 12.17 -9.16
N LYS A 89 6.02 12.37 -10.27
CA LYS A 89 4.74 11.72 -10.51
C LYS A 89 4.88 10.61 -11.54
N PRO A 90 4.33 9.42 -11.30
CA PRO A 90 4.36 8.34 -12.28
C PRO A 90 3.44 8.69 -13.45
N VAL A 91 3.94 8.55 -14.67
CA VAL A 91 3.20 8.77 -15.90
C VAL A 91 3.38 7.60 -16.87
N PRO A 92 2.33 7.20 -17.60
CA PRO A 92 2.44 6.15 -18.60
C PRO A 92 3.21 6.63 -19.84
N VAL A 93 4.03 5.75 -20.39
CA VAL A 93 4.70 5.99 -21.67
C VAL A 93 3.74 5.65 -22.82
N GLU A 94 3.46 6.61 -23.70
CA GLU A 94 2.56 6.40 -24.83
C GLU A 94 3.02 5.27 -25.75
N GLY A 95 2.06 4.48 -26.23
CA GLY A 95 2.31 3.39 -27.18
C GLY A 95 2.92 2.12 -26.58
N THR A 96 3.06 2.04 -25.25
CA THR A 96 3.61 0.86 -24.55
C THR A 96 2.51 0.02 -23.88
N GLU A 97 1.24 0.31 -24.13
CA GLU A 97 0.13 -0.39 -23.50
C GLU A 97 0.19 -1.90 -23.74
N LYS A 98 0.00 -2.65 -22.66
CA LYS A 98 -0.09 -4.12 -22.65
C LYS A 98 -1.34 -4.53 -21.89
N ARG A 99 -2.04 -5.52 -22.41
CA ARG A 99 -3.24 -6.08 -21.79
C ARG A 99 -2.88 -7.35 -21.02
N ILE A 100 -3.29 -7.43 -19.77
CA ILE A 100 -3.17 -8.63 -18.92
C ILE A 100 -4.59 -9.09 -18.62
N GLU A 101 -4.95 -10.32 -18.99
CA GLU A 101 -6.23 -10.92 -18.64
C GLU A 101 -6.30 -11.10 -17.12
N ALA A 102 -7.48 -10.92 -16.53
CA ALA A 102 -7.67 -11.08 -15.10
C ALA A 102 -9.13 -11.27 -14.73
N ASP A 103 -9.41 -12.29 -13.95
CA ASP A 103 -10.71 -12.51 -13.30
C ASP A 103 -10.86 -11.68 -12.03
N LEU A 104 -9.74 -11.33 -11.38
CA LEU A 104 -9.67 -10.53 -10.18
C LEU A 104 -8.54 -9.51 -10.27
N ILE A 105 -8.84 -8.26 -9.99
CA ILE A 105 -7.85 -7.17 -9.90
C ILE A 105 -7.89 -6.60 -8.49
N VAL A 106 -6.74 -6.62 -7.81
CA VAL A 106 -6.58 -6.10 -6.45
C VAL A 106 -5.67 -4.88 -6.47
N SER A 107 -6.15 -3.76 -5.93
CA SER A 107 -5.35 -2.55 -5.74
C SER A 107 -4.68 -2.60 -4.36
N ALA A 108 -3.34 -2.65 -4.34
CA ALA A 108 -2.52 -2.69 -3.13
C ALA A 108 -1.56 -1.49 -3.08
N ILE A 109 -2.06 -0.30 -3.42
CA ILE A 109 -1.30 0.95 -3.59
C ILE A 109 -1.05 1.73 -2.29
N GLY A 110 -1.30 1.11 -1.13
CA GLY A 110 -1.21 1.73 0.17
C GLY A 110 -2.52 2.40 0.60
N GLN A 111 -2.45 3.09 1.72
CA GLN A 111 -3.58 3.79 2.33
C GLN A 111 -3.19 5.22 2.66
N SER A 112 -4.14 6.13 2.55
CA SER A 112 -4.02 7.49 3.07
C SER A 112 -4.91 7.63 4.30
N PRO A 113 -4.50 8.40 5.30
CA PRO A 113 -5.35 8.69 6.43
C PRO A 113 -6.55 9.54 5.99
N ASP A 114 -7.72 9.22 6.55
CA ASP A 114 -8.88 10.10 6.51
C ASP A 114 -8.90 10.95 7.77
N ILE A 115 -8.70 12.26 7.60
CA ILE A 115 -8.64 13.23 8.69
C ILE A 115 -9.81 14.23 8.64
N GLU A 116 -10.94 13.84 8.06
CA GLU A 116 -12.14 14.68 8.01
C GLU A 116 -12.52 15.21 9.41
N GLY A 117 -12.61 16.52 9.54
CA GLY A 117 -12.85 17.20 10.81
C GLY A 117 -11.59 17.41 11.69
N LEU A 118 -10.43 16.92 11.29
CA LEU A 118 -9.16 17.04 11.99
C LEU A 118 -8.06 17.67 11.12
N GLU A 119 -8.43 18.33 10.01
CA GLU A 119 -7.50 18.84 9.01
C GLU A 119 -6.49 19.84 9.62
N SER A 120 -6.91 20.57 10.67
CA SER A 120 -6.04 21.52 11.37
C SER A 120 -4.89 20.88 12.16
N LEU A 121 -4.90 19.56 12.30
CA LEU A 121 -3.88 18.77 12.99
C LEU A 121 -2.97 18.03 12.00
N GLY A 122 -3.41 17.85 10.76
CA GLY A 122 -2.66 17.15 9.71
C GLY A 122 -1.57 18.02 9.07
N ASN A 123 -0.55 17.36 8.55
CA ASN A 123 0.40 17.96 7.61
C ASN A 123 -0.14 17.88 6.17
N ASP A 124 0.64 18.36 5.20
CA ASP A 124 0.27 18.38 3.77
C ASP A 124 -0.03 16.99 3.16
N HIS A 125 0.35 15.91 3.84
CA HIS A 125 0.11 14.53 3.44
C HIS A 125 -1.00 13.86 4.25
N GLY A 126 -1.68 14.58 5.13
CA GLY A 126 -2.75 14.07 5.99
C GLY A 126 -2.26 13.29 7.22
N PHE A 127 -0.96 13.19 7.45
CA PHE A 127 -0.40 12.59 8.66
C PHE A 127 -0.22 13.62 9.77
N PHE A 128 -0.12 13.16 11.01
CA PHE A 128 0.08 14.05 12.15
C PHE A 128 1.54 14.04 12.59
N ASP A 129 2.13 15.23 12.71
CA ASP A 129 3.51 15.38 13.15
C ASP A 129 3.59 15.37 14.67
N VAL A 130 4.38 14.43 15.19
CA VAL A 130 4.61 14.25 16.63
C VAL A 130 6.09 14.28 16.98
N ASP A 131 6.38 14.50 18.24
CA ASP A 131 7.71 14.33 18.82
C ASP A 131 7.96 12.85 19.25
N ASP A 132 9.12 12.59 19.85
CA ASP A 132 9.53 11.24 20.29
C ASP A 132 8.63 10.66 21.39
N PHE A 133 7.81 11.49 22.01
CA PHE A 133 6.83 11.13 23.04
C PHE A 133 5.40 11.10 22.53
N TYR A 134 5.21 11.16 21.20
CA TYR A 134 3.92 11.15 20.52
C TYR A 134 3.00 12.33 20.91
N ARG A 135 3.60 13.46 21.30
CA ARG A 135 2.91 14.75 21.46
C ARG A 135 2.87 15.45 20.12
N HIS A 136 1.72 16.02 19.77
CA HIS A 136 1.59 16.81 18.54
C HIS A 136 2.52 18.03 18.58
N LYS A 137 3.32 18.22 17.51
CA LYS A 137 4.38 19.26 17.49
C LYS A 137 3.88 20.69 17.65
N THR A 138 2.65 20.98 17.21
CA THR A 138 2.11 22.35 17.15
C THR A 138 0.85 22.54 17.98
N LYS A 139 0.28 21.49 18.57
CA LYS A 139 -0.96 21.54 19.34
C LYS A 139 -0.76 20.92 20.71
N GLU A 140 -0.61 21.77 21.71
CA GLU A 140 -0.47 21.33 23.09
C GLU A 140 -1.67 20.51 23.57
N GLY A 141 -1.45 19.50 24.39
CA GLY A 141 -2.48 18.62 24.92
C GLY A 141 -3.02 17.59 23.94
N HIS A 142 -2.46 17.52 22.71
CA HIS A 142 -2.83 16.52 21.72
C HIS A 142 -1.72 15.45 21.64
N PHE A 143 -2.15 14.18 21.68
CA PHE A 143 -1.30 13.00 21.60
C PHE A 143 -1.79 12.09 20.48
N VAL A 144 -0.88 11.60 19.65
CA VAL A 144 -1.24 10.83 18.47
C VAL A 144 -0.27 9.68 18.31
N ALA A 145 -0.78 8.48 18.04
CA ALA A 145 0.03 7.28 17.84
C ALA A 145 -0.61 6.36 16.79
N GLY A 146 0.16 5.42 16.27
CA GLY A 146 -0.29 4.47 15.25
C GLY A 146 -0.13 4.99 13.82
N ASP A 147 -0.84 4.37 12.89
CA ASP A 147 -0.69 4.58 11.45
C ASP A 147 -0.98 6.01 10.99
N ILE A 148 -1.76 6.77 11.75
CA ILE A 148 -2.01 8.19 11.48
C ILE A 148 -0.76 9.07 11.63
N VAL A 149 0.26 8.60 12.36
CA VAL A 149 1.59 9.23 12.43
C VAL A 149 2.45 8.75 11.27
N ARG A 150 2.51 7.44 11.08
CA ARG A 150 3.20 6.78 9.99
C ARG A 150 2.74 5.31 9.90
N PRO A 151 2.21 4.86 8.77
CA PRO A 151 1.86 3.45 8.56
C PRO A 151 3.05 2.52 8.81
N HIS A 152 2.85 1.51 9.63
CA HIS A 152 3.88 0.54 9.99
C HIS A 152 3.26 -0.76 10.50
N LEU A 153 4.08 -1.66 11.08
CA LEU A 153 3.62 -2.90 11.68
C LEU A 153 2.72 -2.66 12.90
N LEU A 154 1.78 -3.57 13.15
CA LEU A 154 0.89 -3.55 14.32
C LEU A 154 1.68 -3.45 15.65
N THR A 155 2.81 -4.17 15.75
CA THR A 155 3.69 -4.11 16.93
C THR A 155 4.27 -2.71 17.16
N THR A 156 4.58 -1.97 16.09
CA THR A 156 5.03 -0.58 16.15
C THR A 156 3.91 0.31 16.68
N ALA A 157 2.69 0.16 16.17
CA ALA A 157 1.52 0.94 16.63
C ALA A 157 1.23 0.70 18.13
N ILE A 158 1.32 -0.55 18.60
CA ILE A 158 1.18 -0.89 20.03
C ILE A 158 2.28 -0.22 20.87
N GLY A 159 3.53 -0.27 20.43
CA GLY A 159 4.66 0.39 21.10
C GLY A 159 4.47 1.90 21.20
N GLN A 160 4.07 2.53 20.10
CA GLN A 160 3.74 3.95 20.05
C GLN A 160 2.62 4.33 21.03
N GLY A 161 1.53 3.56 21.05
CA GLY A 161 0.42 3.75 21.98
C GLY A 161 0.85 3.65 23.46
N SER A 162 1.78 2.74 23.77
CA SER A 162 2.37 2.62 25.11
C SER A 162 3.12 3.86 25.52
N ILE A 163 3.97 4.43 24.65
CA ILE A 163 4.71 5.66 24.90
C ILE A 163 3.74 6.84 25.04
N ALA A 164 2.80 6.97 24.11
CA ALA A 164 1.78 8.03 24.16
C ALA A 164 0.99 8.02 25.47
N SER A 165 0.62 6.83 25.99
CA SER A 165 -0.11 6.72 27.26
C SER A 165 0.70 7.21 28.46
N GLN A 166 2.03 6.96 28.47
CA GLN A 166 2.93 7.47 29.49
C GLN A 166 3.08 8.99 29.38
N SER A 167 3.16 9.53 28.17
CA SER A 167 3.20 10.97 27.91
C SER A 167 1.92 11.67 28.40
N ILE A 168 0.76 11.10 28.15
CA ILE A 168 -0.54 11.60 28.64
C ILE A 168 -0.54 11.62 30.18
N LYS A 169 -0.11 10.53 30.81
CA LYS A 169 -0.01 10.45 32.28
C LYS A 169 0.89 11.56 32.83
N SER A 170 2.09 11.75 32.27
CA SER A 170 3.02 12.77 32.72
C SER A 170 2.51 14.19 32.50
N TYR A 171 1.80 14.44 31.40
CA TYR A 171 1.16 15.72 31.12
C TYR A 171 0.15 16.09 32.21
N PHE A 172 -0.71 15.15 32.63
CA PHE A 172 -1.67 15.41 33.71
C PHE A 172 -1.04 15.49 35.10
N GLU A 173 0.10 14.84 35.33
CA GLU A 173 0.83 14.91 36.59
C GLU A 173 1.79 16.11 36.67
N ASN A 174 1.80 17.01 35.64
CA ASN A 174 2.75 18.13 35.51
C ASN A 174 4.21 17.69 35.65
N LYS A 175 4.55 16.52 35.17
CA LYS A 175 5.92 16.03 35.13
C LYS A 175 6.49 16.28 33.75
N ASP A 176 7.69 16.86 33.69
CA ASP A 176 8.47 16.93 32.45
C ASP A 176 8.93 15.53 32.04
N PHE A 177 8.85 15.26 30.75
CA PHE A 177 9.35 14.03 30.14
C PHE A 177 10.77 14.24 29.63
#